data_7484e4376230f8b713bbd2d05e27f3e2
#
_entry.id   7484e4376230f8b713bbd2d05e27f3e2
#
_cell.length_a   1.000
_cell.length_b   1.000
_cell.length_c   1.000
_cell.angle_alpha   90.00
_cell.angle_beta   90.00
_cell.angle_gamma   90.00
#
_symmetry.space_group_name_H-M   'P 1'
#
loop_
_entity.id
_entity.type
_entity.pdbx_description
1 polymer ?
#
loop_
_entity_poly.entity_id
_entity_poly.type
_entity_poly.pdbx_seq_one_letter_code
_entity_poly.pdbx_strand_id
1 'polypeptide(L)'
;MPGSATIGKFSLFKFFFPLFLSPLLVLASSLAVGVNASDAVQPLPKIDFVGESASADARVAAYWVTANADNQRLPFVIVDKKNALAFVFDADRQLKGATPVLLGLTVGDDGLVDMSGRKVSSLRPFERTTPAGRFKAEPGRNLQGEDIIWLDYAAKLAIHRLRPDHQPERRAHRLATTSVADNRISLGCVIVPVAFYEKVIRPVLGRSQSVVYVLPETRSLQGMLNALQSSVH
;
A
#
# COMPACT_ATOMS: atom_id res chain seq x y z
N MET A 1 46.44 9.02 55.58
CA MET A 1 47.74 8.40 56.00
C MET A 1 48.22 7.55 54.86
N PRO A 2 49.49 7.62 54.56
CA PRO A 2 50.05 7.30 53.26
C PRO A 2 50.80 5.96 53.26
N GLY A 3 51.17 5.52 52.11
CA GLY A 3 52.15 4.47 51.92
C GLY A 3 52.09 3.94 50.52
N SER A 4 53.01 3.83 49.79
CA SER A 4 54.42 4.12 49.64
C SER A 4 54.83 3.49 48.29
N ALA A 5 55.56 4.22 47.54
CA ALA A 5 56.14 3.86 46.26
C ALA A 5 57.18 2.73 46.36
N THR A 6 57.37 1.95 45.33
CA THR A 6 58.64 1.24 45.11
C THR A 6 59.02 1.25 43.62
N ILE A 7 60.16 1.89 43.35
CA ILE A 7 60.81 1.98 42.06
C ILE A 7 61.70 0.75 41.89
N GLY A 8 61.66 0.12 40.74
CA GLY A 8 62.50 -1.03 40.39
C GLY A 8 63.20 -0.83 39.02
N LYS A 9 64.50 -0.77 39.08
CA LYS A 9 65.58 -0.37 38.18
C LYS A 9 65.67 -1.10 36.83
N PHE A 10 66.05 -0.30 35.85
CA PHE A 10 66.90 -0.50 34.65
C PHE A 10 67.62 -1.82 34.44
N SER A 11 67.50 -2.37 33.22
CA SER A 11 68.68 -3.05 32.61
C SER A 11 68.67 -2.80 31.09
N LEU A 12 69.72 -2.13 30.63
CA LEU A 12 70.09 -1.94 29.23
C LEU A 12 70.64 -3.25 28.67
N PHE A 13 70.07 -3.78 27.62
CA PHE A 13 70.78 -4.77 26.79
C PHE A 13 70.94 -4.22 25.37
N LYS A 14 72.14 -3.90 24.97
CA LYS A 14 72.53 -3.57 23.60
C LYS A 14 72.65 -4.86 22.81
N PHE A 15 71.86 -5.02 21.76
CA PHE A 15 72.15 -6.02 20.73
C PHE A 15 72.38 -5.32 19.39
N PHE A 16 73.56 -5.60 18.86
CA PHE A 16 74.02 -5.27 17.52
C PHE A 16 73.29 -6.14 16.53
N PHE A 17 72.68 -5.54 15.49
CA PHE A 17 72.13 -6.27 14.36
C PHE A 17 72.81 -5.82 13.06
N PRO A 18 73.31 -6.75 12.25
CA PRO A 18 73.95 -6.42 10.97
C PRO A 18 72.90 -6.09 9.91
N LEU A 19 73.22 -5.11 9.09
CA LEU A 19 72.49 -4.68 7.91
C LEU A 19 72.49 -5.80 6.84
N PHE A 20 71.39 -6.43 6.59
CA PHE A 20 71.20 -7.20 5.37
C PHE A 20 70.33 -6.36 4.40
N LEU A 21 70.98 -5.93 3.31
CA LEU A 21 70.33 -5.31 2.16
C LEU A 21 69.67 -6.40 1.33
N SER A 22 68.34 -6.52 1.37
CA SER A 22 67.58 -7.36 0.43
C SER A 22 66.90 -6.47 -0.60
N PRO A 23 66.97 -6.81 -1.90
CA PRO A 23 66.30 -6.04 -2.92
C PRO A 23 64.77 -6.32 -2.86
N LEU A 24 63.99 -5.25 -2.71
CA LEU A 24 62.54 -5.27 -2.73
C LEU A 24 62.05 -5.49 -4.16
N LEU A 25 61.61 -6.71 -4.46
CA LEU A 25 60.91 -7.03 -5.72
C LEU A 25 59.49 -6.52 -5.61
N VAL A 26 59.20 -5.37 -6.24
CA VAL A 26 57.84 -4.83 -6.31
C VAL A 26 57.05 -5.63 -7.36
N LEU A 27 56.26 -6.59 -6.89
CA LEU A 27 55.26 -7.24 -7.73
C LEU A 27 54.04 -6.30 -7.86
N ALA A 28 53.90 -5.62 -8.99
CA ALA A 28 52.71 -4.85 -9.34
C ALA A 28 51.56 -5.83 -9.65
N SER A 29 50.76 -6.13 -8.64
CA SER A 29 49.48 -6.86 -8.85
C SER A 29 48.46 -5.92 -9.43
N SER A 30 48.23 -6.00 -10.73
CA SER A 30 47.11 -5.34 -11.42
C SER A 30 45.81 -6.00 -10.96
N LEU A 31 45.10 -5.36 -10.03
CA LEU A 31 43.71 -5.70 -9.73
C LEU A 31 42.85 -5.25 -10.91
N ALA A 32 42.60 -6.16 -11.82
CA ALA A 32 41.54 -5.99 -12.80
C ALA A 32 40.19 -6.01 -12.05
N VAL A 33 39.63 -4.83 -11.83
CA VAL A 33 38.24 -4.69 -11.37
C VAL A 33 37.39 -5.19 -12.54
N GLY A 34 36.99 -6.44 -12.45
CA GLY A 34 35.97 -7.01 -13.32
C GLY A 34 34.65 -6.28 -13.07
N VAL A 35 34.34 -5.32 -13.93
CA VAL A 35 32.97 -4.79 -14.04
C VAL A 35 32.10 -5.93 -14.55
N ASN A 36 31.47 -6.65 -13.64
CA ASN A 36 30.41 -7.57 -14.01
C ASN A 36 29.23 -6.75 -14.56
N ALA A 37 29.25 -6.50 -15.86
CA ALA A 37 28.11 -6.02 -16.63
C ALA A 37 27.08 -7.17 -16.76
N SER A 38 26.45 -7.49 -15.66
CA SER A 38 25.24 -8.32 -15.64
C SER A 38 24.27 -7.72 -14.64
N ASP A 39 23.96 -6.43 -14.79
CA ASP A 39 22.64 -5.94 -14.41
C ASP A 39 21.66 -6.56 -15.41
N ALA A 40 21.37 -7.85 -15.20
CA ALA A 40 20.22 -8.48 -15.83
C ALA A 40 19.03 -7.61 -15.42
N VAL A 41 18.48 -6.88 -16.39
CA VAL A 41 17.20 -6.16 -16.24
C VAL A 41 16.22 -7.19 -15.69
N GLN A 42 15.99 -7.14 -14.39
CA GLN A 42 15.00 -8.00 -13.74
C GLN A 42 13.69 -7.76 -14.46
N PRO A 43 13.05 -8.81 -15.01
CA PRO A 43 11.77 -8.63 -15.67
C PRO A 43 10.84 -7.97 -14.63
N LEU A 44 10.27 -6.84 -15.04
CA LEU A 44 9.33 -6.08 -14.20
C LEU A 44 8.26 -7.04 -13.67
N PRO A 45 7.92 -6.99 -12.40
CA PRO A 45 7.00 -7.94 -11.79
C PRO A 45 5.65 -7.89 -12.52
N LYS A 46 5.35 -8.94 -13.27
CA LYS A 46 4.10 -9.07 -14.03
C LYS A 46 2.98 -9.30 -13.01
N ILE A 47 2.17 -8.26 -12.77
CA ILE A 47 0.95 -8.43 -12.01
C ILE A 47 -0.11 -9.03 -12.92
N ASP A 48 -0.71 -10.13 -12.50
CA ASP A 48 -1.74 -10.84 -13.27
C ASP A 48 -3.11 -10.62 -12.63
N PHE A 49 -4.08 -10.26 -13.45
CA PHE A 49 -5.48 -10.12 -13.07
C PHE A 49 -6.28 -11.43 -13.25
N VAL A 50 -5.60 -12.54 -13.58
CA VAL A 50 -6.16 -13.92 -13.62
C VAL A 50 -7.49 -13.96 -14.40
N GLY A 51 -7.52 -13.32 -15.58
CA GLY A 51 -8.72 -13.31 -16.44
C GLY A 51 -9.80 -12.28 -16.04
N GLU A 52 -9.65 -11.57 -14.93
CA GLU A 52 -10.58 -10.52 -14.55
C GLU A 52 -10.48 -9.30 -15.49
N SER A 53 -11.65 -8.73 -15.80
CA SER A 53 -11.76 -7.54 -16.64
C SER A 53 -11.31 -6.30 -15.88
N ALA A 54 -10.01 -6.02 -15.90
CA ALA A 54 -9.45 -4.81 -15.33
C ALA A 54 -9.29 -3.71 -16.40
N SER A 55 -9.62 -2.47 -16.04
CA SER A 55 -9.38 -1.31 -16.89
C SER A 55 -7.89 -1.03 -17.11
N ALA A 56 -7.57 -0.20 -18.11
CA ALA A 56 -6.21 0.27 -18.31
C ALA A 56 -5.68 1.00 -17.05
N ASP A 57 -6.52 1.84 -16.41
CA ASP A 57 -6.16 2.57 -15.19
C ASP A 57 -5.83 1.61 -14.03
N ALA A 58 -6.65 0.57 -13.83
CA ALA A 58 -6.42 -0.43 -12.78
C ALA A 58 -5.12 -1.21 -13.01
N ARG A 59 -4.82 -1.58 -14.26
CA ARG A 59 -3.57 -2.26 -14.65
C ARG A 59 -2.35 -1.38 -14.44
N VAL A 60 -2.42 -0.11 -14.86
CA VAL A 60 -1.34 0.87 -14.68
C VAL A 60 -1.08 1.10 -13.20
N ALA A 61 -2.12 1.28 -12.38
CA ALA A 61 -1.99 1.48 -10.94
C ALA A 61 -1.35 0.26 -10.25
N ALA A 62 -1.85 -0.95 -10.54
CA ALA A 62 -1.31 -2.17 -9.96
C ALA A 62 0.16 -2.40 -10.35
N TYR A 63 0.49 -2.16 -11.62
CA TYR A 63 1.87 -2.19 -12.10
C TYR A 63 2.75 -1.18 -11.34
N TRP A 64 2.31 0.09 -11.24
CA TRP A 64 3.04 1.13 -10.54
C TRP A 64 3.30 0.77 -9.07
N VAL A 65 2.27 0.26 -8.36
CA VAL A 65 2.38 -0.19 -6.97
C VAL A 65 3.47 -1.25 -6.81
N THR A 66 3.50 -2.22 -7.73
CA THR A 66 4.46 -3.32 -7.65
C THR A 66 5.87 -2.93 -8.08
N ALA A 67 5.99 -2.08 -9.11
CA ALA A 67 7.28 -1.60 -9.61
C ALA A 67 8.00 -0.71 -8.58
N ASN A 68 7.24 0.10 -7.83
CA ASN A 68 7.78 0.99 -6.81
C ASN A 68 7.77 0.35 -5.40
N ALA A 69 7.29 -0.88 -5.25
CA ALA A 69 7.08 -1.55 -3.96
C ALA A 69 6.28 -0.67 -2.95
N ASP A 70 5.40 0.20 -3.45
CA ASP A 70 4.70 1.21 -2.65
C ASP A 70 3.75 0.59 -1.61
N ASN A 71 3.26 -0.63 -1.85
CA ASN A 71 2.49 -1.39 -0.88
C ASN A 71 3.33 -1.92 0.30
N GLN A 72 4.68 -1.77 0.30
CA GLN A 72 5.59 -2.17 1.38
C GLN A 72 5.42 -3.65 1.80
N ARG A 73 5.19 -4.53 0.84
CA ARG A 73 4.87 -5.96 1.06
C ARG A 73 3.61 -6.20 1.89
N LEU A 74 2.72 -5.24 1.98
CA LEU A 74 1.40 -5.42 2.57
C LEU A 74 0.40 -5.88 1.50
N PRO A 75 -0.67 -6.59 1.88
CA PRO A 75 -1.81 -6.78 1.00
C PRO A 75 -2.34 -5.43 0.51
N PHE A 76 -2.87 -5.39 -0.70
CA PHE A 76 -3.40 -4.13 -1.21
C PHE A 76 -4.67 -4.30 -2.05
N VAL A 77 -5.40 -3.22 -2.20
CA VAL A 77 -6.62 -3.14 -2.99
C VAL A 77 -6.49 -2.01 -4.02
N ILE A 78 -6.93 -2.27 -5.24
CA ILE A 78 -7.20 -1.25 -6.25
C ILE A 78 -8.72 -1.08 -6.34
N VAL A 79 -9.22 0.12 -6.08
CA VAL A 79 -10.64 0.48 -6.28
C VAL A 79 -10.75 1.34 -7.53
N ASP A 80 -11.27 0.75 -8.58
CA ASP A 80 -11.54 1.42 -9.86
C ASP A 80 -12.92 2.06 -9.83
N LYS A 81 -12.98 3.35 -9.52
CA LYS A 81 -14.25 4.07 -9.40
C LYS A 81 -15.00 4.20 -10.72
N LYS A 82 -14.28 4.36 -11.84
CA LYS A 82 -14.90 4.50 -13.18
C LYS A 82 -15.68 3.25 -13.59
N ASN A 83 -15.25 2.10 -13.13
CA ASN A 83 -15.88 0.81 -13.45
C ASN A 83 -16.60 0.18 -12.23
N ALA A 84 -16.58 0.84 -11.08
CA ALA A 84 -17.13 0.36 -9.81
C ALA A 84 -16.68 -1.07 -9.46
N LEU A 85 -15.37 -1.32 -9.60
CA LEU A 85 -14.73 -2.61 -9.32
C LEU A 85 -13.65 -2.46 -8.25
N ALA A 86 -13.46 -3.49 -7.43
CA ALA A 86 -12.33 -3.63 -6.54
C ALA A 86 -11.55 -4.91 -6.84
N PHE A 87 -10.23 -4.80 -6.83
CA PHE A 87 -9.28 -5.90 -7.02
C PHE A 87 -8.43 -6.04 -5.76
N VAL A 88 -8.43 -7.21 -5.15
CA VAL A 88 -7.73 -7.49 -3.89
C VAL A 88 -6.52 -8.36 -4.16
N PHE A 89 -5.35 -7.90 -3.73
CA PHE A 89 -4.07 -8.60 -3.87
C PHE A 89 -3.51 -8.93 -2.49
N ASP A 90 -2.87 -10.09 -2.37
CA ASP A 90 -2.12 -10.44 -1.16
C ASP A 90 -0.74 -9.75 -1.13
N ALA A 91 0.03 -10.02 -0.07
CA ALA A 91 1.38 -9.49 0.11
C ALA A 91 2.36 -9.93 -0.99
N ASP A 92 2.11 -11.09 -1.62
CA ASP A 92 2.89 -11.65 -2.72
C ASP A 92 2.43 -11.12 -4.09
N ARG A 93 1.54 -10.12 -4.08
CA ARG A 93 0.99 -9.44 -5.29
C ARG A 93 0.12 -10.35 -6.17
N GLN A 94 -0.39 -11.44 -5.60
CA GLN A 94 -1.32 -12.32 -6.30
C GLN A 94 -2.74 -11.82 -6.13
N LEU A 95 -3.49 -11.77 -7.21
CA LEU A 95 -4.91 -11.44 -7.16
C LEU A 95 -5.68 -12.52 -6.39
N LYS A 96 -6.37 -12.12 -5.34
CA LYS A 96 -7.23 -12.98 -4.52
C LYS A 96 -8.69 -12.93 -4.95
N GLY A 97 -9.06 -11.89 -5.69
CA GLY A 97 -10.38 -11.76 -6.29
C GLY A 97 -10.70 -10.34 -6.72
N ALA A 98 -11.75 -10.24 -7.54
CA ALA A 98 -12.35 -8.99 -7.98
C ALA A 98 -13.85 -9.01 -7.74
N THR A 99 -14.46 -7.82 -7.54
CA THR A 99 -15.89 -7.71 -7.26
C THR A 99 -16.42 -6.33 -7.62
N PRO A 100 -17.69 -6.25 -8.08
CA PRO A 100 -18.40 -4.98 -8.08
C PRO A 100 -18.49 -4.39 -6.68
N VAL A 101 -18.48 -3.05 -6.61
CA VAL A 101 -18.57 -2.31 -5.34
C VAL A 101 -19.62 -1.21 -5.42
N LEU A 102 -20.28 -0.89 -4.30
CA LEU A 102 -21.01 0.37 -4.18
C LEU A 102 -20.05 1.44 -3.67
N LEU A 103 -20.17 2.62 -4.25
CA LEU A 103 -19.35 3.79 -4.01
C LEU A 103 -20.19 4.97 -3.54
N GLY A 104 -19.54 6.06 -3.18
CA GLY A 104 -20.19 7.31 -2.84
C GLY A 104 -21.18 7.77 -3.90
N LEU A 105 -22.28 8.37 -3.44
CA LEU A 105 -23.40 8.83 -4.29
C LEU A 105 -22.91 9.75 -5.40
N THR A 106 -21.95 10.62 -5.10
CA THR A 106 -21.49 11.65 -6.03
C THR A 106 -20.18 11.24 -6.68
N VAL A 107 -20.10 11.42 -7.99
CA VAL A 107 -18.87 11.30 -8.77
C VAL A 107 -17.91 12.42 -8.35
N GLY A 108 -16.64 12.08 -8.12
CA GLY A 108 -15.61 13.04 -7.72
C GLY A 108 -14.42 12.37 -7.04
N ASP A 109 -13.38 13.14 -6.78
CA ASP A 109 -12.13 12.65 -6.21
C ASP A 109 -11.82 13.21 -4.83
N ASP A 110 -12.59 14.19 -4.37
CA ASP A 110 -12.46 14.78 -3.05
C ASP A 110 -13.61 14.26 -2.15
N GLY A 111 -13.26 13.83 -0.96
CA GLY A 111 -14.21 13.38 0.04
C GLY A 111 -14.19 14.25 1.28
N LEU A 112 -14.98 13.88 2.27
CA LEU A 112 -14.93 14.49 3.58
C LEU A 112 -13.59 14.20 4.25
N VAL A 113 -13.01 15.24 4.85
CA VAL A 113 -11.77 15.12 5.60
C VAL A 113 -12.06 14.72 7.05
N ASP A 114 -13.17 15.21 7.62
CA ASP A 114 -13.53 14.95 9.01
C ASP A 114 -15.05 14.88 9.17
N MET A 115 -15.49 13.85 9.88
CA MET A 115 -16.88 13.61 10.28
C MET A 115 -17.13 13.87 11.77
N SER A 116 -16.14 14.34 12.52
CA SER A 116 -16.26 14.58 13.95
C SER A 116 -17.41 15.54 14.27
N GLY A 117 -18.31 15.11 15.14
CA GLY A 117 -19.46 15.91 15.55
C GLY A 117 -20.57 16.07 14.51
N ARG A 118 -20.41 15.56 13.29
CA ARG A 118 -21.40 15.66 12.21
C ARG A 118 -22.36 14.47 12.19
N LYS A 119 -23.63 14.77 11.95
CA LYS A 119 -24.65 13.74 11.71
C LYS A 119 -24.65 13.36 10.23
N VAL A 120 -24.83 12.06 9.94
CA VAL A 120 -24.95 11.56 8.56
C VAL A 120 -26.05 12.29 7.77
N SER A 121 -27.17 12.62 8.43
CA SER A 121 -28.29 13.35 7.82
C SER A 121 -27.94 14.78 7.39
N SER A 122 -26.85 15.35 7.90
CA SER A 122 -26.39 16.69 7.49
C SER A 122 -25.48 16.70 6.25
N LEU A 123 -25.14 15.51 5.73
CA LEU A 123 -24.27 15.41 4.57
C LEU A 123 -24.99 15.83 3.30
N ARG A 124 -24.41 16.81 2.60
CA ARG A 124 -24.88 17.21 1.28
C ARG A 124 -24.51 16.15 0.24
N PRO A 125 -25.22 16.07 -0.89
CA PRO A 125 -24.91 15.09 -1.94
C PRO A 125 -23.44 15.09 -2.36
N PHE A 126 -22.82 16.26 -2.60
CA PHE A 126 -21.44 16.36 -3.04
C PHE A 126 -20.40 15.93 -1.98
N GLU A 127 -20.79 15.85 -0.72
CA GLU A 127 -19.96 15.33 0.37
C GLU A 127 -19.97 13.80 0.46
N ARG A 128 -20.83 13.16 -0.33
CA ARG A 128 -20.98 11.69 -0.38
C ARG A 128 -20.15 11.08 -1.50
N THR A 129 -18.88 11.42 -1.53
CA THR A 129 -17.92 10.97 -2.55
C THR A 129 -16.96 9.95 -1.96
N THR A 130 -16.62 8.89 -2.70
CA THR A 130 -15.47 8.04 -2.36
C THR A 130 -14.20 8.78 -2.82
N PRO A 131 -13.36 9.29 -1.90
CA PRO A 131 -12.20 10.07 -2.27
C PRO A 131 -11.15 9.21 -2.98
N ALA A 132 -10.48 9.80 -3.98
CA ALA A 132 -9.33 9.20 -4.61
C ALA A 132 -8.08 9.38 -3.76
N GLY A 133 -7.20 8.39 -3.74
CA GLY A 133 -5.93 8.49 -3.02
C GLY A 133 -5.37 7.12 -2.61
N ARG A 134 -4.27 7.20 -1.88
CA ARG A 134 -3.62 6.08 -1.23
C ARG A 134 -3.93 6.11 0.27
N PHE A 135 -4.49 5.06 0.78
CA PHE A 135 -4.88 4.94 2.18
C PHE A 135 -4.12 3.80 2.86
N LYS A 136 -3.51 4.08 4.02
CA LYS A 136 -3.09 3.02 4.94
C LYS A 136 -4.35 2.50 5.61
N ALA A 137 -4.68 1.25 5.35
CA ALA A 137 -5.92 0.66 5.83
C ALA A 137 -5.67 -0.34 6.95
N GLU A 138 -6.57 -0.34 7.92
CA GLU A 138 -6.45 -1.15 9.13
C GLU A 138 -7.76 -1.91 9.42
N PRO A 139 -7.67 -3.18 9.85
CA PRO A 139 -8.84 -3.90 10.33
C PRO A 139 -9.34 -3.26 11.63
N GLY A 140 -10.66 -3.19 11.77
CA GLY A 140 -11.28 -2.65 12.96
C GLY A 140 -12.75 -3.03 13.06
N ARG A 141 -13.46 -2.38 13.95
CA ARG A 141 -14.89 -2.58 14.13
C ARG A 141 -15.64 -1.25 14.07
N ASN A 142 -16.85 -1.30 13.53
CA ASN A 142 -17.77 -0.17 13.58
C ASN A 142 -18.52 -0.11 14.94
N LEU A 143 -19.39 0.87 15.11
CA LEU A 143 -20.16 1.05 16.33
C LEU A 143 -21.15 -0.09 16.60
N GLN A 144 -21.52 -0.89 15.60
CA GLN A 144 -22.37 -2.08 15.72
C GLN A 144 -21.56 -3.35 16.02
N GLY A 145 -20.24 -3.25 16.16
CA GLY A 145 -19.36 -4.39 16.41
C GLY A 145 -18.98 -5.21 15.18
N GLU A 146 -19.47 -4.81 13.98
CA GLU A 146 -19.10 -5.49 12.74
C GLU A 146 -17.65 -5.19 12.36
N ASP A 147 -16.92 -6.22 11.94
CA ASP A 147 -15.57 -6.06 11.39
C ASP A 147 -15.62 -5.34 10.03
N ILE A 148 -14.73 -4.36 9.88
CA ILE A 148 -14.56 -3.54 8.70
C ILE A 148 -13.08 -3.24 8.48
N ILE A 149 -12.72 -2.70 7.31
CA ILE A 149 -11.38 -2.21 7.01
C ILE A 149 -11.45 -0.68 6.95
N TRP A 150 -10.88 -0.01 7.93
CA TRP A 150 -10.80 1.44 7.97
C TRP A 150 -9.78 1.95 6.95
N LEU A 151 -10.16 2.93 6.14
CA LEU A 151 -9.27 3.69 5.24
C LEU A 151 -8.91 5.03 5.89
N ASP A 152 -9.91 5.69 6.48
CA ASP A 152 -9.75 6.94 7.21
C ASP A 152 -10.79 6.99 8.37
N TYR A 153 -10.27 6.99 9.58
CA TYR A 153 -11.13 6.98 10.77
C TYR A 153 -11.82 8.32 11.00
N ALA A 154 -11.14 9.44 10.73
CA ALA A 154 -11.70 10.78 10.90
C ALA A 154 -12.84 11.04 9.91
N ALA A 155 -12.62 10.66 8.65
CA ALA A 155 -13.63 10.75 7.60
C ALA A 155 -14.71 9.65 7.68
N LYS A 156 -14.56 8.67 8.58
CA LYS A 156 -15.40 7.45 8.69
C LYS A 156 -15.49 6.68 7.39
N LEU A 157 -14.40 6.64 6.65
CA LEU A 157 -14.26 5.95 5.39
C LEU A 157 -13.74 4.52 5.61
N ALA A 158 -14.43 3.53 5.04
CA ALA A 158 -14.09 2.12 5.23
C ALA A 158 -14.52 1.25 4.04
N ILE A 159 -13.91 0.05 3.95
CA ILE A 159 -14.46 -1.07 3.18
C ILE A 159 -15.28 -1.93 4.13
N HIS A 160 -16.52 -2.20 3.79
CA HIS A 160 -17.39 -3.07 4.58
C HIS A 160 -18.33 -3.91 3.70
N ARG A 161 -18.91 -4.94 4.29
CA ARG A 161 -19.89 -5.77 3.61
C ARG A 161 -21.22 -5.04 3.43
N LEU A 162 -21.95 -5.46 2.42
CA LEU A 162 -23.32 -5.03 2.23
C LEU A 162 -24.16 -5.41 3.48
N ARG A 163 -24.94 -4.47 3.98
CA ARG A 163 -25.87 -4.69 5.09
C ARG A 163 -27.27 -5.01 4.58
N PRO A 164 -27.97 -5.98 5.19
CA PRO A 164 -29.27 -6.42 4.74
C PRO A 164 -30.41 -5.39 4.94
N ASP A 165 -30.24 -4.46 5.86
CA ASP A 165 -31.25 -3.55 6.39
C ASP A 165 -31.55 -2.31 5.52
N HIS A 166 -30.86 -2.16 4.39
CA HIS A 166 -31.07 -1.04 3.46
C HIS A 166 -31.97 -1.42 2.28
N GLN A 167 -33.09 -2.08 2.57
CA GLN A 167 -34.07 -2.53 1.58
C GLN A 167 -34.59 -1.44 0.61
N PRO A 168 -34.91 -0.20 1.06
CA PRO A 168 -35.42 0.83 0.15
C PRO A 168 -34.48 1.19 -0.99
N GLU A 169 -33.16 1.09 -0.73
CA GLU A 169 -32.12 1.48 -1.70
C GLU A 169 -31.78 0.36 -2.69
N ARG A 170 -32.30 -0.85 -2.50
CA ARG A 170 -32.06 -2.02 -3.37
C ARG A 170 -30.56 -2.28 -3.61
N ARG A 171 -29.72 -2.09 -2.59
CA ARG A 171 -28.27 -2.13 -2.71
C ARG A 171 -27.74 -3.46 -3.26
N ALA A 172 -28.34 -4.59 -2.88
CA ALA A 172 -27.98 -5.90 -3.43
C ALA A 172 -28.25 -6.00 -4.94
N HIS A 173 -29.37 -5.47 -5.39
CA HIS A 173 -29.70 -5.40 -6.81
C HIS A 173 -28.71 -4.49 -7.56
N ARG A 174 -28.38 -3.34 -7.00
CA ARG A 174 -27.39 -2.40 -7.58
C ARG A 174 -26.03 -3.02 -7.75
N LEU A 175 -25.57 -3.81 -6.80
CA LEU A 175 -24.30 -4.56 -6.93
C LEU A 175 -24.32 -5.61 -8.04
N ALA A 176 -25.50 -6.13 -8.40
CA ALA A 176 -25.65 -7.17 -9.42
C ALA A 176 -25.82 -6.59 -10.84
N THR A 177 -26.09 -5.29 -10.98
CA THR A 177 -26.23 -4.66 -12.30
C THR A 177 -24.86 -4.36 -12.92
N THR A 178 -24.83 -4.28 -14.24
CA THR A 178 -23.63 -3.86 -15.00
C THR A 178 -23.49 -2.34 -15.11
N SER A 179 -24.50 -1.59 -14.64
CA SER A 179 -24.51 -0.14 -14.70
C SER A 179 -23.67 0.47 -13.57
N VAL A 180 -22.58 1.15 -13.89
CA VAL A 180 -21.75 1.89 -12.92
C VAL A 180 -22.58 2.96 -12.19
N ALA A 181 -23.59 3.56 -12.83
CA ALA A 181 -24.46 4.54 -12.19
C ALA A 181 -25.26 3.94 -11.03
N ASP A 182 -25.66 2.68 -11.14
CA ASP A 182 -26.37 1.98 -10.07
C ASP A 182 -25.49 1.75 -8.84
N ASN A 183 -24.18 1.70 -9.01
CA ASN A 183 -23.22 1.52 -7.94
C ASN A 183 -23.00 2.78 -7.07
N ARG A 184 -23.64 3.91 -7.40
CA ARG A 184 -23.51 5.19 -6.68
C ARG A 184 -24.62 5.35 -5.64
N ILE A 185 -24.32 5.08 -4.36
CA ILE A 185 -25.37 5.10 -3.31
C ILE A 185 -24.80 5.32 -1.89
N SER A 186 -23.51 5.06 -1.65
CA SER A 186 -22.95 5.15 -0.30
C SER A 186 -22.67 6.60 0.11
N LEU A 187 -22.24 6.76 1.36
CA LEU A 187 -21.79 8.04 1.92
C LEU A 187 -20.30 8.32 1.63
N GLY A 188 -19.65 7.43 0.89
CA GLY A 188 -18.21 7.46 0.60
C GLY A 188 -17.56 6.10 0.80
N CYS A 189 -18.06 5.26 1.71
CA CYS A 189 -17.53 3.92 1.93
C CYS A 189 -17.60 3.04 0.67
N VAL A 190 -16.64 2.13 0.55
CA VAL A 190 -16.62 1.07 -0.46
C VAL A 190 -17.38 -0.14 0.11
N ILE A 191 -18.50 -0.51 -0.51
CA ILE A 191 -19.33 -1.59 -0.03
C ILE A 191 -19.21 -2.78 -1.00
N VAL A 192 -18.84 -3.94 -0.46
CA VAL A 192 -18.69 -5.18 -1.22
C VAL A 192 -19.78 -6.19 -0.91
N PRO A 193 -20.04 -7.18 -1.79
CA PRO A 193 -20.92 -8.29 -1.49
C PRO A 193 -20.51 -9.03 -0.22
N VAL A 194 -21.48 -9.51 0.58
CA VAL A 194 -21.22 -10.24 1.83
C VAL A 194 -20.28 -11.41 1.60
N ALA A 195 -20.56 -12.25 0.59
CA ALA A 195 -19.74 -13.42 0.28
C ALA A 195 -18.30 -13.05 -0.07
N PHE A 196 -18.07 -11.94 -0.78
CA PHE A 196 -16.74 -11.47 -1.11
C PHE A 196 -16.01 -10.93 0.12
N TYR A 197 -16.70 -10.20 0.98
CA TYR A 197 -16.12 -9.75 2.25
C TYR A 197 -15.61 -10.93 3.08
N GLU A 198 -16.44 -11.94 3.27
CA GLU A 198 -16.13 -13.11 4.09
C GLU A 198 -15.01 -13.98 3.51
N LYS A 199 -15.02 -14.18 2.18
CA LYS A 199 -14.10 -15.10 1.50
C LYS A 199 -12.77 -14.45 1.08
N VAL A 200 -12.74 -13.13 0.88
CA VAL A 200 -11.57 -12.42 0.34
C VAL A 200 -11.12 -11.30 1.26
N ILE A 201 -11.98 -10.29 1.53
CA ILE A 201 -11.57 -9.11 2.31
C ILE A 201 -11.09 -9.51 3.71
N ARG A 202 -11.90 -10.23 4.47
CA ARG A 202 -11.58 -10.61 5.84
C ARG A 202 -10.32 -11.49 5.96
N PRO A 203 -10.12 -12.55 5.16
CA PRO A 203 -8.90 -13.35 5.22
C PRO A 203 -7.64 -12.60 4.81
N VAL A 204 -7.71 -11.70 3.81
CA VAL A 204 -6.56 -11.03 3.21
C VAL A 204 -6.20 -9.74 3.97
N LEU A 205 -7.19 -8.90 4.30
CA LEU A 205 -6.99 -7.57 4.89
C LEU A 205 -7.32 -7.51 6.38
N GLY A 206 -8.06 -8.48 6.90
CA GLY A 206 -8.59 -8.45 8.27
C GLY A 206 -7.58 -8.87 9.35
N ARG A 207 -6.33 -9.16 8.99
CA ARG A 207 -5.30 -9.68 9.93
C ARG A 207 -4.17 -8.69 10.22
N SER A 208 -3.96 -7.73 9.34
CA SER A 208 -2.85 -6.78 9.40
C SER A 208 -3.20 -5.50 8.65
N GLN A 209 -2.31 -4.53 8.73
CA GLN A 209 -2.38 -3.35 7.88
C GLN A 209 -2.35 -3.75 6.40
N SER A 210 -2.96 -2.91 5.58
CA SER A 210 -3.00 -3.05 4.12
C SER A 210 -2.95 -1.67 3.46
N VAL A 211 -2.87 -1.62 2.14
CA VAL A 211 -2.91 -0.37 1.38
C VAL A 211 -4.08 -0.39 0.43
N VAL A 212 -4.86 0.67 0.39
CA VAL A 212 -5.97 0.82 -0.57
C VAL A 212 -5.70 2.00 -1.48
N TYR A 213 -5.69 1.74 -2.78
CA TYR A 213 -5.56 2.73 -3.83
C TYR A 213 -6.92 2.94 -4.45
N VAL A 214 -7.55 4.06 -4.16
CA VAL A 214 -8.80 4.47 -4.80
C VAL A 214 -8.44 5.33 -5.99
N LEU A 215 -8.70 4.83 -7.20
CA LEU A 215 -8.32 5.51 -8.43
C LEU A 215 -9.20 6.74 -8.69
N PRO A 216 -8.63 7.81 -9.24
CA PRO A 216 -9.38 9.00 -9.58
C PRO A 216 -10.33 8.75 -10.74
N GLU A 217 -11.43 9.48 -10.76
CA GLU A 217 -12.43 9.41 -11.85
C GLU A 217 -12.62 10.75 -12.57
N THR A 218 -12.31 11.86 -11.91
CA THR A 218 -12.38 13.21 -12.50
C THR A 218 -11.00 13.81 -12.72
N ARG A 219 -9.99 13.35 -11.98
CA ARG A 219 -8.58 13.74 -12.14
C ARG A 219 -7.79 12.68 -12.91
N SER A 220 -6.57 13.04 -13.31
CA SER A 220 -5.63 12.14 -13.98
C SER A 220 -5.04 11.10 -13.00
N LEU A 221 -5.07 9.82 -13.37
CA LEU A 221 -4.35 8.77 -12.64
C LEU A 221 -2.84 9.08 -12.58
N GLN A 222 -2.24 9.51 -13.68
CA GLN A 222 -0.81 9.84 -13.72
C GLN A 222 -0.46 10.95 -12.73
N GLY A 223 -1.33 11.98 -12.61
CA GLY A 223 -1.17 13.05 -11.62
C GLY A 223 -1.17 12.51 -10.18
N MET A 224 -2.07 11.58 -9.86
CA MET A 224 -2.11 10.92 -8.56
C MET A 224 -0.82 10.11 -8.29
N LEU A 225 -0.39 9.30 -9.25
CA LEU A 225 0.81 8.46 -9.10
C LEU A 225 2.09 9.28 -8.95
N ASN A 226 2.22 10.38 -9.70
CA ASN A 226 3.34 11.31 -9.59
C ASN A 226 3.38 11.98 -8.21
N ALA A 227 2.23 12.40 -7.68
CA ALA A 227 2.14 12.99 -6.34
C ALA A 227 2.55 12.00 -5.25
N LEU A 228 2.14 10.72 -5.36
CA LEU A 228 2.55 9.67 -4.44
C LEU A 228 4.07 9.44 -4.49
N GLN A 229 4.67 9.43 -5.66
CA GLN A 229 6.11 9.26 -5.82
C GLN A 229 6.89 10.41 -5.19
N SER A 230 6.41 11.64 -5.33
CA SER A 230 7.05 12.83 -4.76
C SER A 230 6.95 12.92 -3.22
N SER A 231 5.98 12.23 -2.61
CA SER A 231 5.78 12.23 -1.15
C SER A 231 6.66 11.23 -0.39
N VAL A 232 7.43 10.41 -1.10
CA VAL A 232 8.33 9.37 -0.52
C VAL A 232 9.76 9.89 -0.34
N HIS A 233 10.06 11.09 -0.84
CA HIS A 233 11.35 11.77 -0.71
C HIS A 233 11.25 12.95 0.26
#